data_2f60976500141973e121dc75b27896de
#
_entry.id   2f60976500141973e121dc75b27896de
#
_cell.length_a   1.000
_cell.length_b   1.000
_cell.length_c   1.000
_cell.angle_alpha   90.00
_cell.angle_beta   90.00
_cell.angle_gamma   90.00
#
_symmetry.space_group_name_H-M   'P 1'
#
loop_
_entity.id
_entity.type
_entity.pdbx_description
1 polymer ?
#
loop_
_entity_poly.entity_id
_entity_poly.type
_entity_poly.pdbx_seq_one_letter_code
_entity_poly.pdbx_strand_id
1 'polypeptide(L)'
;MAIISSYPTVVAEANDLLIGTKVTNTGTVINPTKTFRVQEVVDSALGYTSYTAGLINAGPTPPTANVLKNNTGGTFTWSRTGVGQFVVTIAGITVDVTKVAIFECANGDFNLGAEIINPTTINVNQFASGGGGFVDIMAAGTTIEFRIYS
;
A
#
# COMPACT_ATOMS: atom_id res chain seq x y z
N MET A 1 -12.91 -42.83 -8.30
CA MET A 1 -12.29 -41.83 -7.39
C MET A 1 -11.16 -41.17 -8.18
N ALA A 2 -11.24 -39.89 -8.45
CA ALA A 2 -10.15 -39.17 -9.15
C ALA A 2 -8.97 -39.03 -8.19
N ILE A 3 -7.79 -39.44 -8.60
CA ILE A 3 -6.57 -39.34 -7.80
C ILE A 3 -6.01 -37.93 -8.02
N ILE A 4 -6.19 -37.03 -7.05
CA ILE A 4 -5.72 -35.61 -7.11
C ILE A 4 -4.20 -35.53 -7.38
N SER A 5 -3.42 -36.53 -6.97
CA SER A 5 -1.98 -36.63 -7.20
C SER A 5 -1.55 -36.75 -8.68
N SER A 6 -2.48 -36.95 -9.60
CA SER A 6 -2.18 -37.04 -11.05
C SER A 6 -2.17 -35.72 -11.79
N TYR A 7 -2.53 -34.61 -11.13
CA TYR A 7 -2.49 -33.28 -11.74
C TYR A 7 -1.08 -32.69 -11.63
N PRO A 8 -0.59 -32.05 -12.70
CA PRO A 8 0.70 -31.40 -12.64
C PRO A 8 0.68 -30.24 -11.63
N THR A 9 1.75 -30.11 -10.86
CA THR A 9 1.96 -28.95 -9.98
C THR A 9 2.31 -27.75 -10.84
N VAL A 10 1.56 -26.65 -10.70
CA VAL A 10 1.83 -25.37 -11.36
C VAL A 10 2.06 -24.29 -10.30
N VAL A 11 2.82 -23.25 -10.66
CA VAL A 11 2.97 -22.06 -9.81
C VAL A 11 1.68 -21.25 -9.90
N ALA A 12 1.08 -20.94 -8.75
CA ALA A 12 -0.13 -20.12 -8.70
C ALA A 12 0.19 -18.66 -9.04
N GLU A 13 -0.64 -18.05 -9.88
CA GLU A 13 -0.56 -16.64 -10.26
C GLU A 13 -1.71 -15.83 -9.62
N ALA A 14 -1.55 -14.50 -9.56
CA ALA A 14 -2.49 -13.60 -8.87
C ALA A 14 -3.94 -13.71 -9.40
N ASN A 15 -4.11 -13.97 -10.68
CA ASN A 15 -5.42 -14.10 -11.34
C ASN A 15 -5.97 -15.51 -11.39
N ASP A 16 -5.25 -16.50 -10.90
CA ASP A 16 -5.75 -17.87 -10.80
C ASP A 16 -6.96 -17.95 -9.89
N LEU A 17 -7.86 -18.86 -10.19
CA LEU A 17 -9.09 -19.06 -9.43
C LEU A 17 -8.99 -20.31 -8.55
N LEU A 18 -9.31 -20.11 -7.28
CA LEU A 18 -9.51 -21.18 -6.31
C LEU A 18 -11.01 -21.44 -6.14
N ILE A 19 -11.37 -22.70 -6.01
CA ILE A 19 -12.74 -23.11 -5.67
C ILE A 19 -12.79 -23.40 -4.18
N GLY A 20 -13.72 -22.76 -3.48
CA GLY A 20 -13.88 -22.92 -2.04
C GLY A 20 -15.30 -22.64 -1.58
N THR A 21 -15.52 -22.76 -0.28
CA THR A 21 -16.81 -22.48 0.38
C THR A 21 -16.68 -21.26 1.27
N LYS A 22 -17.55 -20.27 1.09
CA LYS A 22 -17.63 -19.12 1.99
C LYS A 22 -18.51 -19.44 3.19
N VAL A 23 -17.98 -19.29 4.39
CA VAL A 23 -18.71 -19.43 5.66
C VAL A 23 -18.86 -18.05 6.35
N THR A 24 -19.84 -17.91 7.22
CA THR A 24 -19.97 -16.75 8.11
C THR A 24 -18.99 -16.86 9.28
N ASN A 25 -18.83 -15.78 10.05
CA ASN A 25 -18.04 -15.80 11.31
C ASN A 25 -18.61 -16.81 12.34
N THR A 26 -19.87 -17.23 12.19
CA THR A 26 -20.51 -18.26 13.02
C THR A 26 -20.41 -19.66 12.44
N GLY A 27 -19.65 -19.84 11.36
CA GLY A 27 -19.48 -21.14 10.70
C GLY A 27 -20.60 -21.54 9.74
N THR A 28 -21.61 -20.70 9.53
CA THR A 28 -22.73 -21.01 8.62
C THR A 28 -22.29 -20.86 7.16
N VAL A 29 -22.54 -21.87 6.34
CA VAL A 29 -22.27 -21.84 4.90
C VAL A 29 -23.27 -20.92 4.22
N ILE A 30 -22.80 -19.82 3.62
CA ILE A 30 -23.64 -18.87 2.89
C ILE A 30 -23.88 -19.36 1.45
N ASN A 31 -22.83 -19.88 0.82
CA ASN A 31 -22.86 -20.42 -0.53
C ASN A 31 -21.93 -21.62 -0.60
N PRO A 32 -22.43 -22.80 -1.03
CA PRO A 32 -21.65 -24.04 -0.97
C PRO A 32 -20.40 -24.03 -1.88
N THR A 33 -20.42 -23.25 -2.93
CA THR A 33 -19.27 -23.16 -3.84
C THR A 33 -19.07 -21.75 -4.34
N LYS A 34 -17.84 -21.26 -4.25
CA LYS A 34 -17.39 -19.95 -4.75
C LYS A 34 -16.03 -20.10 -5.42
N THR A 35 -15.77 -19.21 -6.37
CA THR A 35 -14.43 -18.97 -6.88
C THR A 35 -13.83 -17.75 -6.20
N PHE A 36 -12.54 -17.85 -5.85
CA PHE A 36 -11.74 -16.78 -5.26
C PHE A 36 -10.50 -16.61 -6.10
N ARG A 37 -10.07 -15.38 -6.33
CA ARG A 37 -8.75 -15.13 -6.93
C ARG A 37 -7.67 -15.41 -5.91
N VAL A 38 -6.55 -15.98 -6.33
CA VAL A 38 -5.38 -16.21 -5.46
C VAL A 38 -4.96 -14.94 -4.77
N GLN A 39 -4.93 -13.79 -5.49
CA GLN A 39 -4.58 -12.50 -4.91
C GLN A 39 -5.51 -12.08 -3.77
N GLU A 40 -6.83 -12.28 -3.90
CA GLU A 40 -7.81 -11.93 -2.86
C GLU A 40 -7.62 -12.76 -1.59
N VAL A 41 -7.26 -14.03 -1.73
CA VAL A 41 -6.96 -14.91 -0.60
C VAL A 41 -5.68 -14.46 0.11
N VAL A 42 -4.64 -14.13 -0.64
CA VAL A 42 -3.37 -13.63 -0.10
C VAL A 42 -3.57 -12.29 0.61
N ASP A 43 -4.27 -11.32 -0.01
CA ASP A 43 -4.52 -10.01 0.59
C ASP A 43 -5.34 -10.14 1.88
N SER A 44 -6.34 -11.03 1.92
CA SER A 44 -7.11 -11.34 3.12
C SER A 44 -6.26 -11.97 4.23
N ALA A 45 -5.33 -12.85 3.87
CA ALA A 45 -4.44 -13.53 4.82
C ALA A 45 -3.40 -12.58 5.44
N LEU A 46 -3.03 -11.50 4.74
CA LEU A 46 -2.10 -10.50 5.26
C LEU A 46 -2.70 -9.63 6.37
N GLY A 47 -4.03 -9.53 6.47
CA GLY A 47 -4.72 -8.72 7.47
C GLY A 47 -4.57 -7.20 7.28
N TYR A 48 -4.02 -6.77 6.13
CA TYR A 48 -3.91 -5.35 5.75
C TYR A 48 -3.99 -5.19 4.23
N THR A 49 -4.40 -4.00 3.80
CA THR A 49 -4.23 -3.51 2.44
C THR A 49 -3.09 -2.51 2.40
N SER A 50 -2.45 -2.30 1.24
CA SER A 50 -1.32 -1.39 1.15
C SER A 50 -1.32 -0.54 -0.11
N TYR A 51 -0.78 0.68 0.04
CA TYR A 51 -0.30 1.50 -1.04
C TYR A 51 1.22 1.60 -0.93
N THR A 52 1.93 1.22 -1.97
CA THR A 52 3.40 1.28 -2.04
C THR A 52 3.80 2.03 -3.30
N ALA A 53 4.66 3.03 -3.16
CA ALA A 53 5.14 3.82 -4.29
C ALA A 53 6.63 4.13 -4.17
N GLY A 54 7.32 4.09 -5.30
CA GLY A 54 8.61 4.74 -5.49
C GLY A 54 8.40 6.21 -5.77
N LEU A 55 9.15 7.09 -5.12
CA LEU A 55 9.01 8.53 -5.22
C LEU A 55 10.25 9.15 -5.87
N ILE A 56 10.01 10.12 -6.76
CA ILE A 56 11.09 10.94 -7.36
C ILE A 56 10.62 12.40 -7.33
N ASN A 57 11.50 13.27 -6.84
CA ASN A 57 11.33 14.71 -6.93
C ASN A 57 12.68 15.39 -7.14
N ALA A 58 12.75 16.36 -8.05
CA ALA A 58 13.97 17.10 -8.37
C ALA A 58 13.77 18.61 -8.32
N GLY A 59 12.81 19.11 -7.51
CA GLY A 59 12.54 20.55 -7.45
C GLY A 59 11.19 20.91 -6.82
N PRO A 60 10.73 22.14 -6.98
CA PRO A 60 9.55 22.69 -6.28
C PRO A 60 8.22 22.20 -6.86
N THR A 61 8.11 20.91 -7.13
CA THR A 61 6.91 20.24 -7.65
C THR A 61 6.47 19.14 -6.70
N PRO A 62 5.23 18.64 -6.77
CA PRO A 62 4.86 17.40 -6.12
C PRO A 62 5.74 16.24 -6.58
N PRO A 63 6.04 15.25 -5.73
CA PRO A 63 6.78 14.08 -6.15
C PRO A 63 6.00 13.27 -7.19
N THR A 64 6.72 12.75 -8.17
CA THR A 64 6.17 11.73 -9.07
C THR A 64 6.17 10.41 -8.34
N ALA A 65 4.98 9.84 -8.14
CA ALA A 65 4.80 8.55 -7.50
C ALA A 65 4.65 7.45 -8.57
N ASN A 66 5.61 6.54 -8.62
CA ASN A 66 5.50 5.29 -9.36
C ASN A 66 4.86 4.24 -8.45
N VAL A 67 3.56 3.99 -8.64
CA VAL A 67 2.79 3.06 -7.79
C VAL A 67 3.21 1.62 -8.10
N LEU A 68 3.79 0.96 -7.10
CA LEU A 68 4.22 -0.43 -7.17
C LEU A 68 3.10 -1.39 -6.73
N LYS A 69 2.31 -0.97 -5.74
CA LYS A 69 1.14 -1.70 -5.26
C LYS A 69 0.07 -0.73 -4.75
N ASN A 70 -1.18 -0.99 -5.08
CA ASN A 70 -2.34 -0.35 -4.46
C ASN A 70 -3.54 -1.31 -4.47
N ASN A 71 -3.76 -2.00 -3.36
CA ASN A 71 -4.93 -2.85 -3.14
C ASN A 71 -5.87 -2.29 -2.04
N THR A 72 -5.71 -1.00 -1.70
CA THR A 72 -6.53 -0.33 -0.68
C THR A 72 -7.94 0.01 -1.17
N GLY A 73 -8.15 0.07 -2.48
CA GLY A 73 -9.38 0.61 -3.10
C GLY A 73 -9.43 2.14 -3.15
N GLY A 74 -8.47 2.84 -2.57
CA GLY A 74 -8.37 4.29 -2.57
C GLY A 74 -7.45 4.85 -3.67
N THR A 75 -7.61 6.14 -3.95
CA THR A 75 -6.71 6.91 -4.82
C THR A 75 -5.84 7.83 -3.97
N PHE A 76 -4.53 7.81 -4.19
CA PHE A 76 -3.54 8.59 -3.46
C PHE A 76 -3.00 9.69 -4.37
N THR A 77 -3.23 10.94 -4.02
CA THR A 77 -2.80 12.11 -4.79
C THR A 77 -1.76 12.89 -4.00
N TRP A 78 -0.63 13.15 -4.62
CA TRP A 78 0.48 13.90 -4.03
C TRP A 78 0.39 15.38 -4.37
N SER A 79 0.60 16.22 -3.39
CA SER A 79 0.72 17.68 -3.56
C SER A 79 1.91 18.20 -2.74
N ARG A 80 2.41 19.39 -3.12
CA ARG A 80 3.48 20.09 -2.40
C ARG A 80 2.91 21.29 -1.69
N THR A 81 3.27 21.48 -0.43
CA THR A 81 2.82 22.62 0.39
C THR A 81 3.96 23.58 0.74
N GLY A 82 5.19 23.12 0.70
CA GLY A 82 6.39 23.91 0.98
C GLY A 82 7.67 23.18 0.57
N VAL A 83 8.83 23.76 0.84
CA VAL A 83 10.12 23.10 0.61
C VAL A 83 10.17 21.83 1.44
N GLY A 84 10.38 20.66 0.80
CA GLY A 84 10.41 19.36 1.44
C GLY A 84 9.14 18.96 2.18
N GLN A 85 8.02 19.64 1.93
CA GLN A 85 6.74 19.40 2.58
C GLN A 85 5.71 18.98 1.54
N PHE A 86 5.18 17.79 1.72
CA PHE A 86 4.23 17.18 0.80
C PHE A 86 3.00 16.67 1.56
N VAL A 87 1.89 16.60 0.85
CA VAL A 87 0.64 16.07 1.36
C VAL A 87 0.14 14.99 0.43
N VAL A 88 -0.25 13.86 0.99
CA VAL A 88 -0.98 12.80 0.30
C VAL A 88 -2.44 12.90 0.67
N THR A 89 -3.30 13.13 -0.31
CA THR A 89 -4.75 13.08 -0.14
C THR A 89 -5.26 11.72 -0.59
N ILE A 90 -6.06 11.08 0.26
CA ILE A 90 -6.67 9.77 0.01
C ILE A 90 -8.14 9.98 -0.34
N ALA A 91 -8.57 9.47 -1.50
CA ALA A 91 -9.95 9.52 -1.95
C ALA A 91 -10.51 8.09 -2.17
N GLY A 92 -11.83 7.93 -2.04
CA GLY A 92 -12.52 6.66 -2.27
C GLY A 92 -12.55 5.71 -1.07
N ILE A 93 -11.72 5.94 -0.05
CA ILE A 93 -11.74 5.21 1.22
C ILE A 93 -11.60 6.18 2.40
N THR A 94 -12.03 5.72 3.58
CA THR A 94 -11.77 6.39 4.86
C THR A 94 -10.88 5.49 5.70
N VAL A 95 -9.77 6.02 6.17
CA VAL A 95 -8.75 5.26 6.89
C VAL A 95 -8.92 5.46 8.39
N ASP A 96 -8.92 4.39 9.17
CA ASP A 96 -8.78 4.49 10.62
C ASP A 96 -7.32 4.81 10.96
N VAL A 97 -7.06 6.03 11.43
CA VAL A 97 -5.71 6.53 11.71
C VAL A 97 -4.96 5.71 12.76
N THR A 98 -5.68 4.96 13.59
CA THR A 98 -5.08 4.07 14.60
C THR A 98 -4.64 2.73 14.04
N LYS A 99 -5.03 2.43 12.80
CA LYS A 99 -4.78 1.17 12.10
C LYS A 99 -3.89 1.33 10.86
N VAL A 100 -3.01 2.30 10.85
CA VAL A 100 -2.07 2.52 9.76
C VAL A 100 -0.64 2.43 10.24
N ALA A 101 0.17 1.66 9.53
CA ALA A 101 1.62 1.70 9.66
C ALA A 101 2.22 2.33 8.40
N ILE A 102 3.20 3.20 8.59
CA ILE A 102 3.94 3.85 7.51
C ILE A 102 5.37 3.34 7.54
N PHE A 103 5.86 2.90 6.38
CA PHE A 103 7.22 2.47 6.16
C PHE A 103 7.86 3.37 5.11
N GLU A 104 9.02 3.88 5.42
CA GLU A 104 9.73 4.86 4.60
C GLU A 104 11.17 4.39 4.38
N CYS A 105 11.65 4.57 3.17
CA CYS A 105 13.04 4.39 2.83
C CYS A 105 13.47 5.56 1.95
N ALA A 106 14.26 6.45 2.52
CA ALA A 106 14.92 7.51 1.74
C ALA A 106 16.21 6.98 1.13
N ASN A 107 16.52 7.42 -0.08
CA ASN A 107 17.79 7.11 -0.73
C ASN A 107 18.71 8.34 -0.73
N GLY A 108 19.98 8.11 -0.46
CA GLY A 108 21.00 9.17 -0.37
C GLY A 108 21.06 9.83 1.01
N ASP A 109 21.55 11.08 1.02
CA ASP A 109 21.77 11.87 2.25
C ASP A 109 20.49 12.59 2.73
N PHE A 110 19.35 11.91 2.69
CA PHE A 110 18.06 12.47 3.04
C PHE A 110 17.32 11.56 4.01
N ASN A 111 16.44 12.16 4.81
CA ASN A 111 15.48 11.47 5.67
C ASN A 111 14.06 11.80 5.19
N LEU A 112 13.19 10.82 5.27
CA LEU A 112 11.76 10.97 5.04
C LEU A 112 11.04 10.81 6.38
N GLY A 113 10.00 11.57 6.62
CA GLY A 113 9.12 11.41 7.77
C GLY A 113 7.68 11.59 7.36
N ALA A 114 6.81 10.68 7.74
CA ALA A 114 5.40 10.78 7.40
C ALA A 114 4.50 10.70 8.64
N GLU A 115 3.42 11.46 8.64
CA GLU A 115 2.45 11.57 9.73
C GLU A 115 1.03 11.57 9.18
N ILE A 116 0.15 10.78 9.79
CA ILE A 116 -1.26 10.77 9.46
C ILE A 116 -1.95 11.92 10.19
N ILE A 117 -2.51 12.86 9.45
CA ILE A 117 -3.18 14.03 10.01
C ILE A 117 -4.65 13.75 10.30
N ASN A 118 -5.30 13.04 9.39
CA ASN A 118 -6.71 12.67 9.50
C ASN A 118 -7.00 11.47 8.57
N PRO A 119 -8.24 10.92 8.55
CA PRO A 119 -8.61 9.73 7.76
C PRO A 119 -8.36 9.80 6.26
N THR A 120 -8.08 10.98 5.72
CA THR A 120 -7.89 11.19 4.27
C THR A 120 -6.61 11.95 3.93
N THR A 121 -5.75 12.26 4.92
CA THR A 121 -4.59 13.13 4.71
C THR A 121 -3.37 12.62 5.47
N ILE A 122 -2.26 12.49 4.77
CA ILE A 122 -0.95 12.16 5.31
C ILE A 122 0.02 13.28 4.94
N ASN A 123 0.73 13.84 5.92
CA ASN A 123 1.88 14.71 5.67
C ASN A 123 3.13 13.87 5.46
N VAL A 124 3.94 14.26 4.50
CA VAL A 124 5.24 13.65 4.23
C VAL A 124 6.28 14.77 4.14
N ASN A 125 7.28 14.68 4.99
CA ASN A 125 8.34 15.67 5.11
C ASN A 125 9.69 15.07 4.72
N GLN A 126 10.48 15.81 3.98
CA GLN A 126 11.83 15.41 3.60
C GLN A 126 12.86 16.39 4.15
N PHE A 127 13.92 15.83 4.74
CA PHE A 127 14.99 16.57 5.40
C PHE A 127 16.34 16.17 4.86
N ALA A 128 17.28 17.10 4.81
CA ALA A 128 18.70 16.76 4.63
C ALA A 128 19.22 16.00 5.85
N SER A 129 20.08 15.00 5.63
CA SER A 129 20.77 14.29 6.71
C SER A 129 21.63 15.23 7.56
N GLY A 130 21.85 14.86 8.82
CA GLY A 130 22.72 15.64 9.71
C GLY A 130 22.08 16.88 10.30
N GLY A 131 20.72 16.98 10.35
CA GLY A 131 20.01 18.09 10.95
C GLY A 131 19.84 19.30 10.03
N GLY A 132 19.99 19.10 8.72
CA GLY A 132 19.67 20.08 7.70
C GLY A 132 18.17 20.38 7.61
N GLY A 133 17.80 21.47 6.97
CA GLY A 133 16.41 21.88 6.77
C GLY A 133 15.67 21.00 5.77
N PHE A 134 14.43 21.37 5.50
CA PHE A 134 13.60 20.75 4.48
C PHE A 134 14.20 20.87 3.07
N VAL A 135 14.09 19.85 2.27
CA VAL A 135 14.63 19.80 0.90
C VAL A 135 13.65 19.17 -0.08
N ASP A 136 13.63 19.67 -1.33
CA ASP A 136 12.78 19.18 -2.41
C ASP A 136 13.54 18.18 -3.33
N ILE A 137 14.19 17.17 -2.76
CA ILE A 137 15.00 16.21 -3.54
C ILE A 137 14.70 14.79 -3.07
N MET A 138 13.88 14.05 -3.82
CA MET A 138 13.69 12.61 -3.63
C MET A 138 14.46 11.87 -4.71
N ALA A 139 15.58 11.27 -4.35
CA ALA A 139 16.39 10.48 -5.28
C ALA A 139 15.65 9.19 -5.69
N ALA A 140 16.03 8.65 -6.85
CA ALA A 140 15.55 7.34 -7.28
C ALA A 140 15.86 6.28 -6.22
N GLY A 141 14.88 5.45 -5.88
CA GLY A 141 14.95 4.48 -4.78
C GLY A 141 14.35 4.95 -3.45
N THR A 142 13.92 6.22 -3.35
CA THR A 142 13.05 6.65 -2.25
C THR A 142 11.71 5.94 -2.37
N THR A 143 11.26 5.27 -1.31
CA THR A 143 10.01 4.52 -1.31
C THR A 143 9.19 4.82 -0.07
N ILE A 144 7.87 4.70 -0.20
CA ILE A 144 6.93 4.78 0.91
C ILE A 144 5.88 3.66 0.79
N GLU A 145 5.50 3.10 1.93
CA GLU A 145 4.40 2.15 2.01
C GLU A 145 3.45 2.55 3.14
N PHE A 146 2.17 2.63 2.84
CA PHE A 146 1.09 2.76 3.81
C PHE A 146 0.38 1.42 3.94
N ARG A 147 0.41 0.79 5.11
CA ARG A 147 -0.37 -0.42 5.42
C ARG A 147 -1.57 -0.05 6.25
N ILE A 148 -2.75 -0.43 5.77
CA ILE A 148 -4.04 -0.14 6.40
C ILE A 148 -4.59 -1.46 6.90
N TYR A 149 -4.64 -1.63 8.21
CA TYR A 149 -5.13 -2.83 8.88
C TYR A 149 -6.66 -2.79 9.02
N SER A 150 -7.29 -3.97 8.93
CA SER A 150 -8.75 -4.14 9.08
C SER A 150 -9.20 -4.18 10.55
#